data_63178f793cb380e5994ab7773662e4c3
#
_entry.id   63178f793cb380e5994ab7773662e4c3
#
_cell.length_a   1.000
_cell.length_b   1.000
_cell.length_c   1.000
_cell.angle_alpha   90.00
_cell.angle_beta   90.00
_cell.angle_gamma   90.00
#
_symmetry.space_group_name_H-M   'P 1'
#
loop_
_entity.id
_entity.type
_entity.pdbx_description
1 polymer ?
#
loop_
_entity_poly.entity_id
_entity_poly.type
_entity_poly.pdbx_seq_one_letter_code
_entity_poly.pdbx_strand_id
1 'polypeptide(L)'
;MKSPLLLGLTLAAAWLATPAFAQPDAQYVLQQSSLTYHMSHPMHEVDGTSRAAKGKGICHAGQCDFLIAAPVKSFDTGDTNRDLHMLEATRGAQFPMVQVRTHFPETEINAPTVYADLEVQFAGQTAHYTHVAFQCIQQGSAIRITGTLPALCSDFKIDRPSFLTVPIKNEIPVRVDMTWQKQ
;
A
#
# COMPACT_ATOMS: atom_id res chain seq x y z
N MET A 1 64.13 37.37 -43.47
CA MET A 1 62.68 37.17 -43.36
C MET A 1 62.44 36.26 -42.15
N LYS A 2 61.86 36.80 -41.05
CA LYS A 2 61.68 36.12 -39.78
C LYS A 2 60.19 35.78 -39.64
N SER A 3 59.86 34.50 -39.58
CA SER A 3 58.48 33.99 -39.27
C SER A 3 58.20 34.00 -37.77
N PRO A 4 57.04 34.46 -37.29
CA PRO A 4 56.68 34.35 -35.88
C PRO A 4 56.01 32.98 -35.59
N LEU A 5 56.46 32.34 -34.52
CA LEU A 5 55.90 31.12 -33.91
C LEU A 5 54.65 31.54 -33.14
N LEU A 6 53.47 31.03 -33.57
CA LEU A 6 52.22 31.19 -32.84
C LEU A 6 52.15 30.07 -31.78
N LEU A 7 52.24 30.47 -30.50
CA LEU A 7 52.04 29.59 -29.32
C LEU A 7 50.54 29.47 -29.07
N GLY A 8 49.95 28.33 -29.40
CA GLY A 8 48.54 28.01 -29.09
C GLY A 8 48.38 27.65 -27.63
N LEU A 9 47.64 28.47 -26.88
CA LEU A 9 47.27 28.27 -25.51
C LEU A 9 45.98 27.38 -25.45
N THR A 10 46.14 26.09 -25.17
CA THR A 10 45.00 25.19 -24.94
C THR A 10 44.48 25.35 -23.53
N LEU A 11 43.31 25.96 -23.38
CA LEU A 11 42.55 26.03 -22.12
C LEU A 11 41.92 24.63 -21.83
N ALA A 12 42.49 23.90 -20.91
CA ALA A 12 41.88 22.68 -20.38
C ALA A 12 40.74 23.05 -19.39
N ALA A 13 39.49 22.89 -19.83
CA ALA A 13 38.33 23.06 -18.95
C ALA A 13 38.25 21.83 -17.98
N ALA A 14 38.65 22.02 -16.73
CA ALA A 14 38.44 21.04 -15.68
C ALA A 14 36.97 21.00 -15.31
N TRP A 15 36.27 19.93 -15.67
CA TRP A 15 34.90 19.64 -15.19
C TRP A 15 34.98 19.26 -13.72
N LEU A 16 34.55 20.17 -12.82
CA LEU A 16 34.34 19.89 -11.41
C LEU A 16 33.09 19.03 -11.31
N ALA A 17 33.27 17.72 -11.18
CA ALA A 17 32.18 16.81 -10.81
C ALA A 17 31.73 17.15 -9.37
N THR A 18 30.56 17.77 -9.23
CA THR A 18 29.94 17.97 -7.91
C THR A 18 29.59 16.62 -7.34
N PRO A 19 29.99 16.28 -6.09
CA PRO A 19 29.55 15.05 -5.45
C PRO A 19 28.04 15.08 -5.34
N ALA A 20 27.36 14.10 -5.92
CA ALA A 20 25.95 13.86 -5.68
C ALA A 20 25.82 13.40 -4.21
N PHE A 21 25.34 14.27 -3.34
CA PHE A 21 24.97 13.87 -1.99
C PHE A 21 23.79 12.89 -2.12
N ALA A 22 23.98 11.63 -1.70
CA ALA A 22 22.89 10.69 -1.56
C ALA A 22 21.88 11.28 -0.57
N GLN A 23 20.62 11.42 -0.96
CA GLN A 23 19.57 11.82 -0.03
C GLN A 23 19.46 10.76 1.05
N PRO A 24 19.34 11.15 2.34
CA PRO A 24 19.12 10.19 3.41
C PRO A 24 17.79 9.47 3.21
N ASP A 25 17.75 8.19 3.55
CA ASP A 25 16.54 7.37 3.49
C ASP A 25 15.44 7.98 4.35
N ALA A 26 14.25 8.09 3.77
CA ALA A 26 13.06 8.52 4.52
C ALA A 26 12.33 7.27 5.05
N GLN A 27 12.15 7.22 6.36
CA GLN A 27 11.42 6.13 7.02
C GLN A 27 10.03 6.59 7.43
N TYR A 28 9.06 5.67 7.37
CA TYR A 28 7.67 5.92 7.72
C TYR A 28 7.15 4.81 8.63
N VAL A 29 6.33 5.19 9.62
CA VAL A 29 5.66 4.26 10.53
C VAL A 29 4.16 4.55 10.51
N LEU A 30 3.35 3.50 10.36
CA LEU A 30 1.90 3.60 10.44
C LEU A 30 1.46 3.93 11.87
N GLN A 31 0.81 5.06 12.05
CA GLN A 31 0.31 5.55 13.34
C GLN A 31 -1.15 5.21 13.57
N GLN A 32 -1.97 5.40 12.53
CA GLN A 32 -3.40 5.13 12.59
C GLN A 32 -3.84 4.39 11.33
N SER A 33 -4.79 3.49 11.49
CA SER A 33 -5.38 2.75 10.38
C SER A 33 -6.86 2.51 10.60
N SER A 34 -7.62 2.59 9.52
CA SER A 34 -8.98 2.06 9.41
C SER A 34 -9.08 1.34 8.08
N LEU A 35 -9.21 0.02 8.14
CA LEU A 35 -9.42 -0.85 6.98
C LEU A 35 -10.83 -1.40 7.09
N THR A 36 -11.67 -1.11 6.11
CA THR A 36 -13.07 -1.58 6.12
C THR A 36 -13.35 -2.35 4.85
N TYR A 37 -13.56 -3.67 4.96
CA TYR A 37 -14.10 -4.43 3.85
C TYR A 37 -15.61 -4.23 3.75
N HIS A 38 -16.12 -4.26 2.53
CA HIS A 38 -17.55 -4.22 2.25
C HIS A 38 -17.98 -5.51 1.56
N MET A 39 -18.99 -6.17 2.12
CA MET A 39 -19.56 -7.40 1.58
C MET A 39 -21.03 -7.16 1.26
N SER A 40 -21.43 -7.45 0.02
CA SER A 40 -22.80 -7.23 -0.45
C SER A 40 -23.52 -8.54 -0.73
N HIS A 41 -24.74 -8.64 -0.23
CA HIS A 41 -25.71 -9.71 -0.51
C HIS A 41 -27.03 -9.04 -0.89
N PRO A 42 -27.86 -9.63 -1.78
CA PRO A 42 -29.13 -9.01 -2.20
C PRO A 42 -30.09 -8.60 -1.07
N MET A 43 -29.98 -9.21 0.10
CA MET A 43 -30.84 -8.94 1.25
C MET A 43 -30.20 -8.06 2.32
N HIS A 44 -28.87 -7.91 2.35
CA HIS A 44 -28.16 -7.13 3.36
C HIS A 44 -26.72 -6.82 2.93
N GLU A 45 -26.17 -5.82 3.52
CA GLU A 45 -24.77 -5.43 3.35
C GLU A 45 -24.05 -5.50 4.70
N VAL A 46 -22.75 -5.80 4.67
CA VAL A 46 -21.92 -5.93 5.87
C VAL A 46 -20.63 -5.19 5.67
N ASP A 47 -20.29 -4.33 6.59
CA ASP A 47 -18.98 -3.73 6.74
C ASP A 47 -18.24 -4.37 7.92
N GLY A 48 -16.99 -4.78 7.72
CA GLY A 48 -16.12 -5.21 8.81
C GLY A 48 -14.88 -4.33 8.87
N THR A 49 -14.60 -3.74 10.02
CA THR A 49 -13.53 -2.73 10.18
C THR A 49 -12.44 -3.19 11.13
N SER A 50 -11.19 -3.08 10.69
CA SER A 50 -10.00 -3.23 11.53
C SER A 50 -9.28 -1.89 11.72
N ARG A 51 -8.85 -1.62 12.96
CA ARG A 51 -7.96 -0.52 13.33
C ARG A 51 -6.62 -1.01 13.90
N ALA A 52 -6.33 -2.28 13.69
CA ALA A 52 -5.17 -2.95 14.29
C ALA A 52 -3.99 -3.14 13.31
N ALA A 53 -4.07 -2.56 12.11
CA ALA A 53 -2.96 -2.67 11.18
C ALA A 53 -1.69 -2.00 11.72
N LYS A 54 -0.55 -2.60 11.40
CA LYS A 54 0.79 -2.05 11.62
C LYS A 54 1.49 -1.94 10.28
N GLY A 55 2.41 -0.98 10.16
CA GLY A 55 3.12 -0.81 8.91
C GLY A 55 4.43 -0.05 9.08
N LYS A 56 5.34 -0.31 8.15
CA LYS A 56 6.60 0.41 7.96
C LYS A 56 6.80 0.71 6.51
N GLY A 57 7.40 1.85 6.20
CA GLY A 57 7.80 2.25 4.87
C GLY A 57 9.23 2.80 4.87
N ILE A 58 9.91 2.65 3.77
CA ILE A 58 11.19 3.26 3.50
C ILE A 58 11.20 3.80 2.07
N CYS A 59 11.70 5.02 1.90
CA CYS A 59 12.03 5.56 0.60
C CYS A 59 13.56 5.64 0.49
N HIS A 60 14.11 4.92 -0.48
CA HIS A 60 15.54 4.82 -0.75
C HIS A 60 15.79 4.82 -2.26
N ALA A 61 16.82 5.54 -2.69
CA ALA A 61 17.27 5.60 -4.09
C ALA A 61 16.12 5.89 -5.09
N GLY A 62 15.17 6.74 -4.72
CA GLY A 62 14.07 7.18 -5.60
C GLY A 62 12.86 6.22 -5.63
N GLN A 63 12.84 5.18 -4.82
CA GLN A 63 11.74 4.22 -4.68
C GLN A 63 11.25 4.17 -3.22
N CYS A 64 9.96 3.98 -3.03
CA CYS A 64 9.34 3.76 -1.73
C CYS A 64 8.77 2.35 -1.64
N ASP A 65 9.12 1.64 -0.57
CA ASP A 65 8.60 0.32 -0.24
C ASP A 65 7.84 0.38 1.08
N PHE A 66 6.62 -0.13 1.09
CA PHE A 66 5.77 -0.18 2.28
C PHE A 66 5.29 -1.60 2.54
N LEU A 67 5.30 -1.98 3.81
CA LEU A 67 4.73 -3.23 4.31
C LEU A 67 3.66 -2.90 5.35
N ILE A 68 2.46 -3.41 5.13
CA ILE A 68 1.32 -3.31 6.04
C ILE A 68 0.89 -4.71 6.44
N ALA A 69 0.55 -4.90 7.71
CA ALA A 69 0.01 -6.16 8.20
C ALA A 69 -1.16 -5.90 9.16
N ALA A 70 -2.27 -6.63 8.97
CA ALA A 70 -3.45 -6.56 9.83
C ALA A 70 -3.87 -7.97 10.27
N PRO A 71 -4.16 -8.20 11.58
CA PRO A 71 -4.71 -9.47 12.03
C PRO A 71 -6.11 -9.69 11.44
N VAL A 72 -6.36 -10.85 10.83
CA VAL A 72 -7.69 -11.18 10.27
C VAL A 72 -8.76 -11.09 11.34
N LYS A 73 -8.49 -11.57 12.55
CA LYS A 73 -9.40 -11.54 13.70
C LYS A 73 -9.74 -10.14 14.23
N SER A 74 -9.06 -9.09 13.74
CA SER A 74 -9.30 -7.72 14.17
C SER A 74 -10.38 -6.99 13.36
N PHE A 75 -10.88 -7.62 12.31
CA PHE A 75 -12.01 -7.09 11.56
C PHE A 75 -13.30 -7.40 12.33
N ASP A 76 -14.01 -6.34 12.69
CA ASP A 76 -15.22 -6.37 13.51
C ASP A 76 -16.41 -5.86 12.69
N THR A 77 -17.47 -6.66 12.61
CA THR A 77 -18.74 -6.33 11.95
C THR A 77 -19.83 -5.92 12.93
N GLY A 78 -19.53 -5.92 14.23
CA GLY A 78 -20.50 -5.73 15.29
C GLY A 78 -21.35 -6.98 15.58
N ASP A 79 -21.01 -8.14 14.99
CA ASP A 79 -21.69 -9.41 15.22
C ASP A 79 -20.67 -10.55 15.33
N THR A 80 -20.53 -11.10 16.50
CA THR A 80 -19.53 -12.14 16.80
C THR A 80 -19.69 -13.38 15.92
N ASN A 81 -20.91 -13.78 15.57
CA ASN A 81 -21.12 -14.97 14.72
C ASN A 81 -20.63 -14.70 13.28
N ARG A 82 -20.90 -13.51 12.74
CA ARG A 82 -20.35 -13.11 11.43
C ARG A 82 -18.83 -13.09 11.44
N ASP A 83 -18.23 -12.57 12.49
CA ASP A 83 -16.78 -12.49 12.64
C ASP A 83 -16.15 -13.88 12.71
N LEU A 84 -16.78 -14.83 13.40
CA LEU A 84 -16.36 -16.24 13.42
C LEU A 84 -16.49 -16.89 12.03
N HIS A 85 -17.59 -16.69 11.33
CA HIS A 85 -17.76 -17.20 9.96
C HIS A 85 -16.76 -16.58 8.99
N MET A 86 -16.42 -15.29 9.14
CA MET A 86 -15.37 -14.66 8.35
C MET A 86 -14.02 -15.34 8.61
N LEU A 87 -13.67 -15.64 9.86
CA LEU A 87 -12.44 -16.36 10.20
C LEU A 87 -12.41 -17.79 9.62
N GLU A 88 -13.53 -18.50 9.62
CA GLU A 88 -13.66 -19.82 8.98
C GLU A 88 -13.46 -19.72 7.47
N ALA A 89 -14.24 -18.87 6.79
CA ALA A 89 -14.19 -18.70 5.34
C ALA A 89 -12.79 -18.27 4.84
N THR A 90 -12.10 -17.45 5.61
CA THR A 90 -10.75 -16.94 5.29
C THR A 90 -9.63 -17.84 5.79
N ARG A 91 -9.94 -18.96 6.44
CA ARG A 91 -8.94 -19.85 7.07
C ARG A 91 -8.05 -19.09 8.05
N GLY A 92 -8.65 -18.16 8.81
CA GLY A 92 -7.93 -17.23 9.70
C GLY A 92 -7.10 -17.91 10.79
N ALA A 93 -7.42 -19.15 11.17
CA ALA A 93 -6.61 -19.94 12.11
C ALA A 93 -5.26 -20.37 11.50
N GLN A 94 -5.22 -20.65 10.19
CA GLN A 94 -3.99 -21.01 9.45
C GLN A 94 -3.25 -19.77 8.94
N PHE A 95 -3.99 -18.78 8.47
CA PHE A 95 -3.48 -17.56 7.85
C PHE A 95 -3.98 -16.33 8.62
N PRO A 96 -3.42 -16.09 9.84
CA PRO A 96 -3.99 -15.12 10.77
C PRO A 96 -3.76 -13.66 10.39
N MET A 97 -3.00 -13.39 9.33
CA MET A 97 -2.62 -12.05 8.91
C MET A 97 -2.98 -11.79 7.46
N VAL A 98 -3.51 -10.60 7.19
CA VAL A 98 -3.43 -9.97 5.86
C VAL A 98 -2.13 -9.20 5.81
N GLN A 99 -1.35 -9.38 4.73
CA GLN A 99 -0.14 -8.60 4.48
C GLN A 99 -0.23 -7.93 3.12
N VAL A 100 0.16 -6.67 3.07
CA VAL A 100 0.22 -5.89 1.83
C VAL A 100 1.61 -5.33 1.68
N ARG A 101 2.24 -5.62 0.55
CA ARG A 101 3.46 -4.95 0.10
C ARG A 101 3.12 -4.06 -1.07
N THR A 102 3.73 -2.89 -1.10
CA THR A 102 3.57 -1.97 -2.22
C THR A 102 4.87 -1.23 -2.47
N HIS A 103 5.14 -0.92 -3.73
CA HIS A 103 6.22 -0.03 -4.09
C HIS A 103 5.73 0.98 -5.12
N PHE A 104 6.33 2.17 -5.11
CA PHE A 104 6.05 3.26 -6.04
C PHE A 104 7.23 4.25 -6.07
N PRO A 105 7.36 5.08 -7.13
CA PRO A 105 8.39 6.11 -7.21
C PRO A 105 8.29 7.12 -6.06
N GLU A 106 9.41 7.46 -5.43
CA GLU A 106 9.44 8.43 -4.31
C GLU A 106 8.87 9.80 -4.69
N THR A 107 8.94 10.16 -5.96
CA THR A 107 8.36 11.41 -6.47
C THR A 107 6.85 11.49 -6.27
N GLU A 108 6.18 10.35 -6.17
CA GLU A 108 4.72 10.28 -6.00
C GLU A 108 4.26 10.46 -4.56
N ILE A 109 5.13 10.29 -3.55
CA ILE A 109 4.70 10.35 -2.14
C ILE A 109 4.15 11.73 -1.74
N ASN A 110 4.55 12.78 -2.47
CA ASN A 110 4.07 14.14 -2.27
C ASN A 110 2.99 14.55 -3.28
N ALA A 111 2.63 13.66 -4.21
CA ALA A 111 1.55 13.92 -5.16
C ALA A 111 0.18 13.80 -4.46
N PRO A 112 -0.85 14.52 -4.91
CA PRO A 112 -2.20 14.40 -4.34
C PRO A 112 -2.82 13.02 -4.58
N THR A 113 -2.33 12.28 -5.56
CA THR A 113 -2.70 10.88 -5.84
C THR A 113 -1.45 10.07 -6.08
N VAL A 114 -1.34 8.94 -5.37
CA VAL A 114 -0.29 7.93 -5.57
C VAL A 114 -0.91 6.74 -6.30
N TYR A 115 -0.23 6.26 -7.34
CA TYR A 115 -0.59 5.02 -8.03
C TYR A 115 0.37 3.93 -7.61
N ALA A 116 -0.15 2.93 -6.92
CA ALA A 116 0.68 1.89 -6.30
C ALA A 116 0.35 0.50 -6.86
N ASP A 117 1.39 -0.28 -7.07
CA ASP A 117 1.26 -1.72 -7.30
C ASP A 117 1.28 -2.43 -5.95
N LEU A 118 0.32 -3.32 -5.74
CA LEU A 118 0.11 -4.01 -4.48
C LEU A 118 0.27 -5.51 -4.64
N GLU A 119 1.05 -6.13 -3.77
CA GLU A 119 1.03 -7.56 -3.50
C GLU A 119 0.27 -7.80 -2.21
N VAL A 120 -0.85 -8.50 -2.28
CA VAL A 120 -1.71 -8.80 -1.13
C VAL A 120 -1.67 -10.29 -0.82
N GLN A 121 -1.19 -10.64 0.37
CA GLN A 121 -1.21 -12.02 0.90
C GLN A 121 -2.35 -12.15 1.88
N PHE A 122 -3.33 -13.00 1.56
CA PHE A 122 -4.50 -13.25 2.37
C PHE A 122 -5.03 -14.67 2.17
N ALA A 123 -5.55 -15.29 3.22
CA ALA A 123 -6.14 -16.63 3.18
C ALA A 123 -5.24 -17.67 2.50
N GLY A 124 -3.90 -17.54 2.62
CA GLY A 124 -2.92 -18.44 2.01
C GLY A 124 -2.74 -18.27 0.50
N GLN A 125 -3.25 -17.21 -0.08
CA GLN A 125 -3.08 -16.84 -1.49
C GLN A 125 -2.39 -15.50 -1.60
N THR A 126 -1.78 -15.24 -2.76
CA THR A 126 -1.20 -13.95 -3.12
C THR A 126 -1.89 -13.42 -4.36
N ALA A 127 -2.40 -12.20 -4.28
CA ALA A 127 -2.99 -11.47 -5.39
C ALA A 127 -2.19 -10.19 -5.69
N HIS A 128 -2.18 -9.78 -6.95
CA HIS A 128 -1.49 -8.57 -7.41
C HIS A 128 -2.50 -7.61 -8.01
N TYR A 129 -2.43 -6.35 -7.58
CA TYR A 129 -3.26 -5.27 -8.09
C TYR A 129 -2.32 -4.19 -8.61
N THR A 130 -2.48 -3.80 -9.86
CA THR A 130 -1.61 -2.80 -10.49
C THR A 130 -2.31 -1.46 -10.59
N HIS A 131 -1.53 -0.40 -10.40
CA HIS A 131 -1.97 0.97 -10.63
C HIS A 131 -3.21 1.37 -9.81
N VAL A 132 -3.26 0.95 -8.54
CA VAL A 132 -4.35 1.31 -7.62
C VAL A 132 -4.14 2.74 -7.14
N ALA A 133 -5.15 3.58 -7.32
CA ALA A 133 -5.10 5.00 -6.95
C ALA A 133 -5.43 5.22 -5.48
N PHE A 134 -4.57 5.94 -4.76
CA PHE A 134 -4.79 6.39 -3.40
C PHE A 134 -4.64 7.90 -3.32
N GLN A 135 -5.55 8.57 -2.63
CA GLN A 135 -5.44 9.99 -2.31
C GLN A 135 -4.41 10.17 -1.19
N CYS A 136 -3.53 11.14 -1.35
CA CYS A 136 -2.45 11.44 -0.44
C CYS A 136 -2.59 12.88 0.06
N ILE A 137 -2.70 13.06 1.37
CA ILE A 137 -2.85 14.38 2.01
C ILE A 137 -1.70 14.57 2.97
N GLN A 138 -0.85 15.56 2.69
CA GLN A 138 0.25 15.95 3.56
C GLN A 138 -0.28 16.68 4.80
N GLN A 139 0.17 16.29 5.99
CA GLN A 139 -0.21 16.86 7.28
C GLN A 139 1.04 17.11 8.14
N GLY A 140 1.85 18.09 7.74
CA GLY A 140 3.16 18.34 8.35
C GLY A 140 4.13 17.18 8.07
N SER A 141 4.61 16.52 9.14
CA SER A 141 5.46 15.31 9.02
C SER A 141 4.65 14.01 8.87
N ALA A 142 3.32 14.08 8.89
CA ALA A 142 2.44 12.94 8.65
C ALA A 142 1.84 12.98 7.24
N ILE A 143 1.49 11.81 6.73
CA ILE A 143 0.83 11.63 5.45
C ILE A 143 -0.42 10.79 5.68
N ARG A 144 -1.60 11.29 5.31
CA ARG A 144 -2.83 10.51 5.29
C ARG A 144 -3.07 9.95 3.90
N ILE A 145 -3.26 8.64 3.82
CA ILE A 145 -3.53 7.90 2.60
C ILE A 145 -4.95 7.34 2.67
N THR A 146 -5.78 7.64 1.67
CA THR A 146 -7.14 7.11 1.57
C THR A 146 -7.40 6.54 0.19
N GLY A 147 -8.20 5.47 0.11
CA GLY A 147 -8.55 4.86 -1.17
C GLY A 147 -9.35 3.57 -1.00
N THR A 148 -9.49 2.82 -2.09
CA THR A 148 -10.20 1.54 -2.09
C THR A 148 -9.40 0.51 -2.87
N LEU A 149 -9.10 -0.61 -2.23
CA LEU A 149 -8.55 -1.79 -2.89
C LEU A 149 -9.71 -2.60 -3.49
N PRO A 150 -9.74 -2.87 -4.80
CA PRO A 150 -10.83 -3.60 -5.47
C PRO A 150 -10.63 -5.12 -5.37
N ALA A 151 -10.63 -5.67 -4.14
CA ALA A 151 -10.40 -7.08 -3.90
C ALA A 151 -11.62 -7.95 -4.26
N LEU A 152 -11.35 -9.19 -4.68
CA LEU A 152 -12.35 -10.20 -4.99
C LEU A 152 -12.15 -11.44 -4.09
N CYS A 153 -13.24 -12.13 -3.70
CA CYS A 153 -13.16 -13.42 -3.00
C CYS A 153 -12.36 -14.44 -3.84
N SER A 154 -12.58 -14.45 -5.15
CA SER A 154 -11.90 -15.37 -6.08
C SER A 154 -10.39 -15.23 -6.10
N ASP A 155 -9.85 -14.02 -5.89
CA ASP A 155 -8.40 -13.76 -5.87
C ASP A 155 -7.70 -14.55 -4.76
N PHE A 156 -8.44 -14.82 -3.67
CA PHE A 156 -7.93 -15.51 -2.48
C PHE A 156 -8.51 -16.93 -2.32
N LYS A 157 -9.20 -17.44 -3.34
CA LYS A 157 -9.87 -18.75 -3.33
C LYS A 157 -10.78 -18.91 -2.10
N ILE A 158 -11.49 -17.84 -1.75
CA ILE A 158 -12.47 -17.84 -0.67
C ILE A 158 -13.80 -18.30 -1.26
N ASP A 159 -14.33 -19.41 -0.73
CA ASP A 159 -15.68 -19.85 -1.04
C ASP A 159 -16.67 -18.81 -0.51
N ARG A 160 -17.52 -18.29 -1.42
CA ARG A 160 -18.45 -17.23 -1.07
C ARG A 160 -19.56 -17.77 -0.15
N PRO A 161 -19.66 -17.29 1.12
CA PRO A 161 -20.76 -17.67 2.00
C PRO A 161 -22.12 -17.40 1.35
N SER A 162 -23.08 -18.29 1.59
CA SER A 162 -24.43 -18.18 1.04
C SER A 162 -25.44 -17.97 2.17
N PHE A 163 -26.43 -17.13 1.91
CA PHE A 163 -27.62 -17.01 2.75
C PHE A 163 -28.85 -17.37 1.92
N LEU A 164 -29.69 -18.31 2.40
CA LEU A 164 -30.84 -18.85 1.65
C LEU A 164 -30.46 -19.28 0.21
N THR A 165 -29.35 -20.00 0.06
CA THR A 165 -28.80 -20.47 -1.23
C THR A 165 -28.23 -19.41 -2.17
N VAL A 166 -28.33 -18.14 -1.83
CA VAL A 166 -27.78 -17.04 -2.62
C VAL A 166 -26.40 -16.67 -2.05
N PRO A 167 -25.32 -16.75 -2.84
CA PRO A 167 -23.98 -16.35 -2.38
C PRO A 167 -23.85 -14.83 -2.33
N ILE A 168 -22.94 -14.35 -1.46
CA ILE A 168 -22.49 -12.94 -1.50
C ILE A 168 -21.87 -12.61 -2.85
N LYS A 169 -21.80 -11.32 -3.18
CA LYS A 169 -21.05 -10.86 -4.35
C LYS A 169 -19.58 -11.28 -4.26
N ASN A 170 -18.93 -11.38 -5.41
CA ASN A 170 -17.49 -11.72 -5.47
C ASN A 170 -16.61 -10.54 -5.04
N GLU A 171 -17.08 -9.34 -5.28
CA GLU A 171 -16.41 -8.08 -4.95
C GLU A 171 -16.45 -7.86 -3.43
N ILE A 172 -15.27 -7.68 -2.83
CA ILE A 172 -15.06 -7.31 -1.42
C ILE A 172 -14.13 -6.09 -1.34
N PRO A 173 -14.55 -4.93 -1.86
CA PRO A 173 -13.71 -3.74 -1.83
C PRO A 173 -13.32 -3.40 -0.39
N VAL A 174 -12.05 -3.01 -0.21
CA VAL A 174 -11.53 -2.61 1.10
C VAL A 174 -11.22 -1.12 1.07
N ARG A 175 -11.99 -0.34 1.82
CA ARG A 175 -11.68 1.08 2.07
C ARG A 175 -10.48 1.18 3.00
N VAL A 176 -9.54 2.02 2.62
CA VAL A 176 -8.28 2.27 3.31
C VAL A 176 -8.26 3.71 3.79
N ASP A 177 -7.96 3.92 5.07
CA ASP A 177 -7.65 5.21 5.67
C ASP A 177 -6.50 5.03 6.65
N MET A 178 -5.34 5.55 6.32
CA MET A 178 -4.09 5.34 7.05
C MET A 178 -3.36 6.65 7.23
N THR A 179 -2.80 6.88 8.43
CA THR A 179 -1.91 7.99 8.71
C THR A 179 -0.51 7.47 9.01
N TRP A 180 0.44 7.91 8.21
CA TRP A 180 1.86 7.55 8.30
C TRP A 180 2.66 8.72 8.85
N GLN A 181 3.58 8.43 9.76
CA GLN A 181 4.50 9.42 10.34
C GLN A 181 5.89 9.21 9.75
N LYS A 182 6.46 10.27 9.15
CA LYS A 182 7.87 10.31 8.78
C LYS A 182 8.72 10.40 10.05
N GLN A 183 9.76 9.56 10.11
CA GLN A 183 10.71 9.49 11.23
C GLN A 183 11.89 10.42 11.02
#